data_3cf09c298d5eda969b40bd16c0122a8a
#
_entry.id   3cf09c298d5eda969b40bd16c0122a8a
#
_cell.length_a   1.000
_cell.length_b   1.000
_cell.length_c   1.000
_cell.angle_alpha   90.00
_cell.angle_beta   90.00
_cell.angle_gamma   90.00
#
_symmetry.space_group_name_H-M   'P 1'
#
loop_
_entity.id
_entity.type
_entity.pdbx_description
1 polymer ?
#
loop_
_entity_poly.entity_id
_entity_poly.type
_entity_poly.pdbx_seq_one_letter_code
_entity_poly.pdbx_strand_id
1 'polypeptide(L)'
;MRRPAPSSGSSRRERLRPTAGSGDSGAASGVPAALRELGVRPSRRLGQNFLQDPRVAGRIADLVDDQLTELLEIGPGLGALTERLAAKGRRLAVVELDLRLADALERRLGGETGGHSGAWDEALPAAGNRTAVRVVRGDILHQRLEDLLPGSAPVTVVANLPYSITTPAVEWVLAQGP
;
A
#
# COMPACT_ATOMS: atom_id res chain seq x y z
N MET A 1 -37.67 -61.10 52.54
CA MET A 1 -37.46 -59.67 52.23
C MET A 1 -36.43 -59.57 51.18
N ARG A 2 -36.80 -59.31 49.92
CA ARG A 2 -35.91 -59.13 48.77
C ARG A 2 -36.01 -57.68 48.33
N ARG A 3 -34.91 -56.97 48.29
CA ARG A 3 -34.82 -55.62 47.73
C ARG A 3 -34.81 -55.68 46.20
N PRO A 4 -35.49 -54.79 45.50
CA PRO A 4 -35.37 -54.68 44.04
C PRO A 4 -34.17 -53.85 43.68
N ALA A 5 -33.54 -54.18 42.51
CA ALA A 5 -32.44 -53.53 41.91
C ALA A 5 -32.83 -52.21 41.19
N PRO A 6 -31.97 -51.22 41.07
CA PRO A 6 -32.28 -49.99 40.34
C PRO A 6 -32.15 -50.16 38.85
N SER A 7 -33.13 -49.63 38.11
CA SER A 7 -33.23 -49.58 36.68
C SER A 7 -32.17 -48.57 36.09
N SER A 8 -31.43 -49.04 35.13
CA SER A 8 -30.47 -48.23 34.31
C SER A 8 -31.21 -47.27 33.36
N GLY A 9 -31.22 -46.01 33.69
CA GLY A 9 -31.67 -44.96 32.78
C GLY A 9 -30.54 -44.56 31.81
N SER A 10 -30.67 -44.99 30.56
CA SER A 10 -29.81 -44.58 29.45
C SER A 10 -30.18 -43.14 29.02
N SER A 11 -29.43 -42.17 29.47
CA SER A 11 -29.54 -40.79 28.93
C SER A 11 -28.82 -40.70 27.61
N ARG A 12 -29.58 -40.74 26.54
CA ARG A 12 -29.17 -40.46 25.16
C ARG A 12 -28.74 -39.00 25.09
N ARG A 13 -27.45 -38.75 25.09
CA ARG A 13 -26.88 -37.43 24.78
C ARG A 13 -27.16 -37.10 23.33
N GLU A 14 -28.14 -36.26 23.11
CA GLU A 14 -28.48 -35.65 21.85
C GLU A 14 -27.30 -34.76 21.45
N ARG A 15 -26.55 -35.19 20.44
CA ARG A 15 -25.45 -34.38 19.84
C ARG A 15 -26.12 -33.26 19.03
N LEU A 16 -26.12 -32.08 19.58
CA LEU A 16 -26.40 -30.86 18.83
C LEU A 16 -25.45 -30.79 17.64
N ARG A 17 -25.97 -30.96 16.44
CA ARG A 17 -25.27 -30.64 15.21
C ARG A 17 -25.11 -29.13 15.16
N PRO A 18 -23.90 -28.58 14.85
CA PRO A 18 -23.78 -27.18 14.56
C PRO A 18 -24.57 -26.89 13.28
N THR A 19 -25.55 -26.01 13.37
CA THR A 19 -26.22 -25.41 12.22
C THR A 19 -25.17 -24.70 11.40
N ALA A 20 -25.06 -25.08 10.12
CA ALA A 20 -24.28 -24.36 9.16
C ALA A 20 -24.79 -22.91 9.12
N GLY A 21 -24.01 -22.01 9.70
CA GLY A 21 -24.21 -20.58 9.54
C GLY A 21 -24.16 -20.25 8.06
N SER A 22 -25.22 -19.63 7.59
CA SER A 22 -25.32 -19.01 6.26
C SER A 22 -24.06 -18.19 6.00
N GLY A 23 -23.31 -18.61 4.99
CA GLY A 23 -22.11 -17.92 4.55
C GLY A 23 -22.44 -16.47 4.24
N ASP A 24 -21.89 -15.58 5.01
CA ASP A 24 -21.70 -14.21 4.63
C ASP A 24 -20.78 -14.19 3.40
N SER A 25 -21.38 -14.04 2.23
CA SER A 25 -20.69 -13.73 0.97
C SER A 25 -20.27 -12.25 0.99
N GLY A 26 -19.57 -11.84 2.06
CA GLY A 26 -18.77 -10.62 2.07
C GLY A 26 -17.73 -10.75 0.99
N ALA A 27 -17.91 -10.04 -0.13
CA ALA A 27 -16.97 -9.96 -1.21
C ALA A 27 -15.57 -9.76 -0.60
N ALA A 28 -14.64 -10.63 -0.99
CA ALA A 28 -13.24 -10.57 -0.54
C ALA A 28 -12.56 -9.34 -1.18
N SER A 29 -13.01 -8.15 -0.78
CA SER A 29 -12.40 -6.86 -1.10
C SER A 29 -11.24 -6.63 -0.14
N GLY A 30 -10.07 -7.07 -0.53
CA GLY A 30 -8.84 -6.91 0.23
C GLY A 30 -7.63 -7.08 -0.67
N VAL A 31 -6.45 -6.82 -0.13
CA VAL A 31 -5.17 -7.00 -0.83
C VAL A 31 -5.10 -8.30 -1.64
N PRO A 32 -5.52 -9.48 -1.14
CA PRO A 32 -5.51 -10.71 -1.93
C PRO A 32 -6.41 -10.68 -3.17
N ALA A 33 -7.52 -9.97 -3.14
CA ALA A 33 -8.41 -9.82 -4.29
C ALA A 33 -7.77 -8.91 -5.35
N ALA A 34 -7.30 -7.72 -4.94
CA ALA A 34 -6.62 -6.78 -5.84
C ALA A 34 -5.39 -7.39 -6.51
N LEU A 35 -4.58 -8.15 -5.78
CA LEU A 35 -3.42 -8.85 -6.36
C LEU A 35 -3.83 -9.92 -7.38
N ARG A 36 -4.92 -10.64 -7.13
CA ARG A 36 -5.43 -11.64 -8.10
C ARG A 36 -5.93 -10.99 -9.38
N GLU A 37 -6.67 -9.89 -9.26
CA GLU A 37 -7.16 -9.12 -10.42
C GLU A 37 -6.01 -8.60 -11.29
N LEU A 38 -4.91 -8.18 -10.66
CA LEU A 38 -3.71 -7.74 -11.35
C LEU A 38 -2.81 -8.88 -11.84
N GLY A 39 -3.15 -10.15 -11.54
CA GLY A 39 -2.29 -11.30 -11.84
C GLY A 39 -0.95 -11.26 -11.10
N VAL A 40 -0.86 -10.49 -10.01
CA VAL A 40 0.34 -10.36 -9.19
C VAL A 40 0.30 -11.37 -8.04
N ARG A 41 1.36 -12.14 -7.92
CA ARG A 41 1.59 -12.98 -6.74
C ARG A 41 2.59 -12.27 -5.83
N PRO A 42 2.29 -12.09 -4.53
CA PRO A 42 3.25 -11.53 -3.60
C PRO A 42 4.58 -12.25 -3.69
N SER A 43 5.64 -11.50 -3.96
CA SER A 43 6.98 -12.10 -4.05
C SER A 43 7.59 -12.19 -2.65
N ARG A 44 7.76 -13.43 -2.16
CA ARG A 44 8.50 -13.67 -0.90
C ARG A 44 9.94 -13.17 -1.00
N ARG A 45 10.53 -13.21 -2.20
CA ARG A 45 11.90 -12.72 -2.45
C ARG A 45 12.00 -11.20 -2.31
N LEU A 46 10.92 -10.48 -2.62
CA LEU A 46 10.84 -9.02 -2.45
C LEU A 46 10.33 -8.63 -1.06
N GLY A 47 9.94 -9.61 -0.22
CA GLY A 47 9.44 -9.35 1.14
C GLY A 47 8.20 -8.48 1.19
N GLN A 48 7.41 -8.42 0.11
CA GLN A 48 6.28 -7.50 -0.06
C GLN A 48 5.26 -7.61 1.08
N ASN A 49 5.17 -6.57 1.89
CA ASN A 49 4.18 -6.37 2.93
C ASN A 49 3.25 -5.24 2.52
N PHE A 50 2.10 -5.59 1.95
CA PHE A 50 1.13 -4.58 1.53
C PHE A 50 0.43 -3.96 2.73
N LEU A 51 0.38 -2.63 2.75
CA LEU A 51 -0.37 -1.88 3.76
C LEU A 51 -1.88 -2.12 3.56
N GLN A 52 -2.49 -2.82 4.50
CA GLN A 52 -3.89 -3.26 4.39
C GLN A 52 -4.85 -2.37 5.17
N ASP A 53 -4.41 -1.77 6.29
CA ASP A 53 -5.26 -0.94 7.13
C ASP A 53 -5.25 0.51 6.64
N PRO A 54 -6.38 1.01 6.10
CA PRO A 54 -6.47 2.39 5.63
C PRO A 54 -6.25 3.43 6.74
N ARG A 55 -6.47 3.06 8.01
CA ARG A 55 -6.21 3.95 9.16
C ARG A 55 -4.73 4.13 9.39
N VAL A 56 -3.93 3.07 9.16
CA VAL A 56 -2.46 3.16 9.24
C VAL A 56 -1.93 4.02 8.11
N ALA A 57 -2.40 3.82 6.88
CA ALA A 57 -2.06 4.68 5.74
C ALA A 57 -2.40 6.16 6.02
N GLY A 58 -3.57 6.41 6.63
CA GLY A 58 -3.98 7.75 7.06
C GLY A 58 -2.99 8.36 8.04
N ARG A 59 -2.68 7.65 9.12
CA ARG A 59 -1.74 8.15 10.14
C ARG A 59 -0.34 8.42 9.59
N ILE A 60 0.14 7.60 8.65
CA ILE A 60 1.43 7.86 7.99
C ILE A 60 1.35 9.14 7.15
N ALA A 61 0.31 9.29 6.34
CA ALA A 61 0.12 10.48 5.54
C ALA A 61 -0.05 11.75 6.41
N ASP A 62 -0.69 11.63 7.58
CA ASP A 62 -0.89 12.76 8.51
C ASP A 62 0.41 13.26 9.17
N LEU A 63 1.49 12.47 9.11
CA LEU A 63 2.83 12.92 9.53
C LEU A 63 3.51 13.82 8.49
N VAL A 64 3.01 13.84 7.26
CA VAL A 64 3.56 14.69 6.20
C VAL A 64 3.05 16.11 6.39
N ASP A 65 3.99 17.05 6.45
CA ASP A 65 3.67 18.49 6.58
C ASP A 65 3.02 19.00 5.27
N ASP A 66 1.86 19.60 5.39
CA ASP A 66 1.11 20.16 4.26
C ASP A 66 1.82 21.37 3.60
N GLN A 67 2.82 21.94 4.26
CA GLN A 67 3.66 23.01 3.71
C GLN A 67 4.72 22.48 2.72
N LEU A 68 5.04 21.18 2.76
CA LEU A 68 5.99 20.56 1.86
C LEU A 68 5.36 20.38 0.48
N THR A 69 6.17 20.57 -0.56
CA THR A 69 5.71 20.56 -1.95
C THR A 69 6.16 19.33 -2.72
N GLU A 70 7.24 18.69 -2.25
CA GLU A 70 7.88 17.58 -2.94
C GLU A 70 7.82 16.32 -2.09
N LEU A 71 7.21 15.28 -2.64
CA LEU A 71 7.06 13.98 -1.97
C LEU A 71 7.68 12.87 -2.83
N LEU A 72 8.35 11.94 -2.17
CA LEU A 72 8.84 10.70 -2.78
C LEU A 72 8.26 9.52 -2.01
N GLU A 73 7.50 8.66 -2.67
CA GLU A 73 7.08 7.38 -2.12
C GLU A 73 7.91 6.25 -2.71
N ILE A 74 8.51 5.42 -1.86
CA ILE A 74 9.27 4.23 -2.27
C ILE A 74 8.46 2.98 -1.98
N GLY A 75 8.21 2.16 -3.01
CA GLY A 75 7.46 0.92 -2.90
C GLY A 75 5.98 1.11 -2.58
N PRO A 76 5.22 1.81 -3.43
CA PRO A 76 3.79 2.08 -3.22
C PRO A 76 2.92 0.82 -3.16
N GLY A 77 3.38 -0.26 -3.78
CA GLY A 77 2.64 -1.51 -3.88
C GLY A 77 1.27 -1.30 -4.55
N LEU A 78 0.20 -1.55 -3.81
CA LEU A 78 -1.17 -1.31 -4.29
C LEU A 78 -1.63 0.16 -4.18
N GLY A 79 -0.76 1.07 -3.71
CA GLY A 79 -1.01 2.51 -3.67
C GLY A 79 -1.93 3.00 -2.55
N ALA A 80 -2.10 2.23 -1.49
CA ALA A 80 -2.93 2.63 -0.35
C ALA A 80 -2.43 3.92 0.33
N LEU A 81 -1.12 4.13 0.33
CA LEU A 81 -0.50 5.34 0.85
C LEU A 81 -0.43 6.43 -0.23
N THR A 82 -0.14 6.07 -1.48
CA THR A 82 -0.08 6.98 -2.64
C THR A 82 -1.31 7.85 -2.77
N GLU A 83 -2.51 7.27 -2.65
CA GLU A 83 -3.78 8.01 -2.76
C GLU A 83 -3.91 9.13 -1.72
N ARG A 84 -3.39 8.89 -0.53
CA ARG A 84 -3.41 9.87 0.57
C ARG A 84 -2.32 10.92 0.43
N LEU A 85 -1.13 10.52 -0.01
CA LEU A 85 -0.04 11.44 -0.29
C LEU A 85 -0.36 12.36 -1.47
N ALA A 86 -1.06 11.84 -2.48
CA ALA A 86 -1.52 12.63 -3.61
C ALA A 86 -2.48 13.77 -3.23
N ALA A 87 -3.07 13.74 -2.03
CA ALA A 87 -3.90 14.82 -1.52
C ALA A 87 -3.09 15.91 -0.78
N LYS A 88 -1.81 15.66 -0.48
CA LYS A 88 -1.01 16.54 0.39
C LYS A 88 0.06 17.34 -0.35
N GLY A 89 0.77 16.72 -1.29
CA GLY A 89 1.89 17.36 -1.99
C GLY A 89 1.47 18.00 -3.32
N ARG A 90 2.32 18.83 -3.86
CA ARG A 90 2.15 19.38 -5.21
C ARG A 90 2.76 18.47 -6.27
N ARG A 91 3.89 17.83 -5.96
CA ARG A 91 4.51 16.79 -6.77
C ARG A 91 4.75 15.56 -5.91
N LEU A 92 4.40 14.40 -6.44
CA LEU A 92 4.61 13.11 -5.82
C LEU A 92 5.29 12.18 -6.83
N ALA A 93 6.59 11.92 -6.64
CA ALA A 93 7.26 10.83 -7.33
C ALA A 93 7.01 9.52 -6.60
N VAL A 94 6.75 8.47 -7.33
CA VAL A 94 6.47 7.14 -6.79
C VAL A 94 7.34 6.13 -7.51
N VAL A 95 8.22 5.42 -6.79
CA VAL A 95 9.14 4.44 -7.38
C VAL A 95 8.74 3.03 -7.00
N GLU A 96 8.40 2.20 -8.00
CA GLU A 96 7.96 0.82 -7.83
C GLU A 96 8.83 -0.15 -8.63
N LEU A 97 9.34 -1.18 -7.94
CA LEU A 97 10.19 -2.21 -8.53
C LEU A 97 9.39 -3.25 -9.34
N ASP A 98 8.19 -3.61 -8.88
CA ASP A 98 7.32 -4.54 -9.59
C ASP A 98 6.57 -3.82 -10.71
N LEU A 99 6.95 -4.13 -11.96
CA LEU A 99 6.41 -3.48 -13.15
C LEU A 99 4.88 -3.59 -13.26
N ARG A 100 4.28 -4.70 -12.79
CA ARG A 100 2.83 -4.90 -12.85
C ARG A 100 2.10 -4.00 -11.85
N LEU A 101 2.69 -3.82 -10.67
CA LEU A 101 2.15 -2.89 -9.67
C LEU A 101 2.30 -1.45 -10.14
N ALA A 102 3.46 -1.09 -10.71
CA ALA A 102 3.67 0.22 -11.29
C ALA A 102 2.66 0.53 -12.40
N ASP A 103 2.45 -0.40 -13.35
CA ASP A 103 1.48 -0.26 -14.42
C ASP A 103 0.03 -0.15 -13.91
N ALA A 104 -0.32 -0.91 -12.88
CA ALA A 104 -1.64 -0.85 -12.27
C ALA A 104 -1.87 0.49 -11.57
N LEU A 105 -0.86 0.96 -10.85
CA LEU A 105 -0.90 2.24 -10.15
C LEU A 105 -1.04 3.40 -11.15
N GLU A 106 -0.26 3.40 -12.21
CA GLU A 106 -0.31 4.43 -13.24
C GLU A 106 -1.68 4.50 -13.92
N ARG A 107 -2.26 3.34 -14.30
CA ARG A 107 -3.62 3.31 -14.87
C ARG A 107 -4.66 3.89 -13.91
N ARG A 108 -4.54 3.60 -12.61
CA ARG A 108 -5.48 4.10 -11.60
C ARG A 108 -5.33 5.60 -11.37
N LEU A 109 -4.11 6.09 -11.32
CA LEU A 109 -3.83 7.52 -11.08
C LEU A 109 -4.02 8.37 -12.34
N GLY A 110 -3.78 7.82 -13.52
CA GLY A 110 -3.90 8.54 -14.81
C GLY A 110 -5.31 9.02 -15.13
N GLY A 111 -6.36 8.34 -14.60
CA GLY A 111 -7.76 8.77 -14.75
C GLY A 111 -8.17 9.89 -13.80
N GLU A 112 -7.53 10.02 -12.65
CA GLU A 112 -7.96 10.90 -11.57
C GLU A 112 -6.98 12.02 -11.21
N THR A 113 -5.67 11.79 -11.39
CA THR A 113 -4.62 12.68 -10.89
C THR A 113 -3.69 13.23 -11.98
N GLY A 114 -3.91 12.87 -13.26
CA GLY A 114 -3.01 13.29 -14.33
C GLY A 114 -1.64 12.61 -14.24
N GLY A 115 -1.59 11.34 -13.78
CA GLY A 115 -0.36 10.55 -13.68
C GLY A 115 0.37 10.50 -15.02
N HIS A 116 1.60 10.97 -15.05
CA HIS A 116 2.45 11.00 -16.22
C HIS A 116 3.67 10.11 -15.99
N SER A 117 3.95 9.21 -16.92
CA SER A 117 5.20 8.45 -16.97
C SER A 117 6.34 9.25 -17.59
N GLY A 118 6.13 10.55 -17.84
CA GLY A 118 7.04 11.47 -18.50
C GLY A 118 7.78 12.43 -17.58
N ALA A 119 8.48 13.39 -18.17
CA ALA A 119 9.07 14.52 -17.46
C ALA A 119 7.99 15.34 -16.73
N TRP A 120 8.36 15.96 -15.62
CA TRP A 120 7.49 16.92 -14.94
C TRP A 120 7.18 18.08 -15.90
N ASP A 121 5.90 18.46 -16.03
CA ASP A 121 5.58 19.75 -16.62
C ASP A 121 6.21 20.84 -15.76
N GLU A 122 6.89 21.82 -16.40
CA GLU A 122 7.60 22.89 -15.69
C GLU A 122 6.69 23.74 -14.80
N ALA A 123 5.38 23.76 -15.06
CA ALA A 123 4.42 24.45 -14.23
C ALA A 123 3.97 23.56 -13.07
N LEU A 124 4.43 23.88 -11.85
CA LEU A 124 3.82 23.32 -10.64
C LEU A 124 2.33 23.64 -10.65
N PRO A 125 1.45 22.67 -10.31
CA PRO A 125 0.03 22.96 -10.13
C PRO A 125 -0.14 24.11 -9.14
N ALA A 126 -0.98 25.07 -9.45
CA ALA A 126 -1.29 26.16 -8.53
C ALA A 126 -1.82 25.62 -7.19
N ALA A 127 -1.58 26.34 -6.10
CA ALA A 127 -2.06 25.96 -4.78
C ALA A 127 -3.58 25.72 -4.84
N GLY A 128 -4.03 24.53 -4.41
CA GLY A 128 -5.43 24.09 -4.50
C GLY A 128 -5.75 23.24 -5.73
N ASN A 129 -4.81 23.07 -6.67
CA ASN A 129 -4.94 22.14 -7.79
C ASN A 129 -4.43 20.73 -7.41
N ARG A 130 -4.84 19.72 -8.20
CA ARG A 130 -4.50 18.30 -7.95
C ARG A 130 -2.98 18.10 -7.96
N THR A 131 -2.49 17.23 -7.08
CA THR A 131 -1.09 16.81 -7.05
C THR A 131 -0.69 16.18 -8.38
N ALA A 132 0.42 16.63 -8.96
CA ALA A 132 1.05 15.92 -10.06
C ALA A 132 1.71 14.64 -9.51
N VAL A 133 1.30 13.49 -10.02
CA VAL A 133 1.86 12.19 -9.62
C VAL A 133 2.62 11.60 -10.79
N ARG A 134 3.88 11.22 -10.56
CA ARG A 134 4.73 10.52 -11.53
C ARG A 134 5.07 9.14 -11.00
N VAL A 135 4.73 8.10 -11.75
CA VAL A 135 5.12 6.72 -11.44
C VAL A 135 6.40 6.37 -12.19
N VAL A 136 7.43 5.98 -11.46
CA VAL A 136 8.72 5.56 -11.98
C VAL A 136 8.90 4.06 -11.75
N ARG A 137 9.15 3.33 -12.83
CA ARG A 137 9.39 1.89 -12.81
C ARG A 137 10.86 1.61 -12.56
N GLY A 138 11.20 0.92 -11.49
CA GLY A 138 12.57 0.51 -11.24
C GLY A 138 12.95 0.41 -9.77
N ASP A 139 14.22 0.13 -9.57
CA ASP A 139 14.83 0.04 -8.24
C ASP A 139 15.25 1.43 -7.78
N ILE A 140 14.81 1.83 -6.59
CA ILE A 140 15.17 3.13 -5.99
C ILE A 140 16.68 3.29 -5.85
N LEU A 141 17.40 2.20 -5.57
CA LEU A 141 18.86 2.24 -5.39
C LEU A 141 19.62 2.63 -6.66
N HIS A 142 18.95 2.55 -7.83
CA HIS A 142 19.51 2.95 -9.13
C HIS A 142 18.95 4.28 -9.63
N GLN A 143 18.14 4.97 -8.83
CA GLN A 143 17.60 6.28 -9.18
C GLN A 143 18.47 7.39 -8.56
N ARG A 144 18.35 8.60 -9.13
CA ARG A 144 18.87 9.83 -8.52
C ARG A 144 17.69 10.70 -8.12
N LEU A 145 17.77 11.32 -6.95
CA LEU A 145 16.67 12.15 -6.45
C LEU A 145 16.35 13.31 -7.40
N GLU A 146 17.36 13.92 -7.98
CA GLU A 146 17.24 15.02 -8.94
C GLU A 146 16.51 14.64 -10.23
N ASP A 147 16.58 13.36 -10.65
CA ASP A 147 15.83 12.85 -11.80
C ASP A 147 14.35 12.54 -11.45
N LEU A 148 14.12 12.21 -10.19
CA LEU A 148 12.78 11.93 -9.67
C LEU A 148 12.00 13.22 -9.41
N LEU A 149 12.63 14.18 -8.75
CA LEU A 149 12.06 15.46 -8.32
C LEU A 149 13.08 16.58 -8.57
N PRO A 150 13.17 17.10 -9.79
CA PRO A 150 14.10 18.17 -10.12
C PRO A 150 13.73 19.45 -9.37
N GLY A 151 14.73 20.06 -8.73
CA GLY A 151 14.58 21.31 -7.99
C GLY A 151 15.42 21.34 -6.72
N SER A 152 15.29 22.44 -5.97
CA SER A 152 16.00 22.66 -4.70
C SER A 152 15.08 22.65 -3.48
N ALA A 153 13.81 22.28 -3.65
CA ALA A 153 12.86 22.18 -2.55
C ALA A 153 13.18 20.96 -1.67
N PRO A 154 12.96 21.05 -0.37
CA PRO A 154 13.07 19.89 0.50
C PRO A 154 12.11 18.76 0.06
N VAL A 155 12.61 17.52 0.03
CA VAL A 155 11.83 16.33 -0.33
C VAL A 155 11.51 15.53 0.93
N THR A 156 10.23 15.23 1.14
CA THR A 156 9.82 14.26 2.16
C THR A 156 9.73 12.87 1.53
N VAL A 157 10.51 11.94 2.08
CA VAL A 157 10.50 10.54 1.65
C VAL A 157 9.58 9.75 2.56
N VAL A 158 8.63 9.04 1.95
CA VAL A 158 7.68 8.15 2.65
C VAL A 158 7.79 6.74 2.08
N ALA A 159 7.85 5.73 2.94
CA ALA A 159 7.99 4.36 2.48
C ALA A 159 7.41 3.35 3.48
N ASN A 160 6.82 2.28 2.96
CA ASN A 160 6.45 1.08 3.72
C ASN A 160 7.21 -0.11 3.14
N LEU A 161 8.47 -0.25 3.53
CA LEU A 161 9.42 -1.16 2.90
C LEU A 161 9.53 -2.51 3.60
N PRO A 162 9.83 -3.58 2.85
CA PRO A 162 10.33 -4.82 3.41
C PRO A 162 11.64 -4.61 4.16
N TYR A 163 11.85 -5.37 5.23
CA TYR A 163 13.08 -5.28 6.05
C TYR A 163 14.37 -5.46 5.23
N SER A 164 14.31 -6.30 4.18
CA SER A 164 15.48 -6.60 3.33
C SER A 164 16.03 -5.39 2.57
N ILE A 165 15.18 -4.39 2.27
CA ILE A 165 15.58 -3.19 1.51
C ILE A 165 15.60 -1.93 2.39
N THR A 166 15.10 -1.99 3.62
CA THR A 166 14.99 -0.79 4.47
C THR A 166 16.33 -0.11 4.69
N THR A 167 17.37 -0.87 5.08
CA THR A 167 18.70 -0.29 5.31
C THR A 167 19.31 0.33 4.05
N PRO A 168 19.39 -0.39 2.91
CA PRO A 168 19.87 0.19 1.66
C PRO A 168 19.08 1.43 1.21
N ALA A 169 17.76 1.45 1.39
CA ALA A 169 16.94 2.59 1.02
C ALA A 169 17.21 3.82 1.91
N VAL A 170 17.38 3.61 3.22
CA VAL A 170 17.77 4.69 4.14
C VAL A 170 19.16 5.23 3.79
N GLU A 171 20.13 4.36 3.52
CA GLU A 171 21.46 4.77 3.07
C GLU A 171 21.38 5.56 1.76
N TRP A 172 20.55 5.11 0.81
CA TRP A 172 20.32 5.84 -0.42
C TRP A 172 19.75 7.24 -0.15
N VAL A 173 18.73 7.37 0.72
CA VAL A 173 18.14 8.68 1.09
C VAL A 173 19.21 9.59 1.67
N LEU A 174 20.01 9.10 2.62
CA LEU A 174 21.06 9.90 3.27
C LEU A 174 22.17 10.33 2.30
N ALA A 175 22.42 9.52 1.27
CA ALA A 175 23.43 9.82 0.24
C ALA A 175 22.98 10.90 -0.77
N GLN A 176 21.66 11.23 -0.82
CA GLN A 176 21.18 12.29 -1.73
C GLN A 176 21.59 13.70 -1.26
N GLY A 177 22.14 13.82 -0.06
CA GLY A 177 22.60 15.09 0.53
C GLY A 177 21.49 15.91 1.17
N PRO A 178 21.87 16.97 1.87
CA PRO A 178 20.93 17.95 2.38
C PRO A 178 20.37 18.81 1.26
#